data_d27dc8b53472c831c264f974c1adef14
#
_entry.id   d27dc8b53472c831c264f974c1adef14
#
_cell.length_a   1.000
_cell.length_b   1.000
_cell.length_c   1.000
_cell.angle_alpha   90.00
_cell.angle_beta   90.00
_cell.angle_gamma   90.00
#
_symmetry.space_group_name_H-M   'P 1'
#
loop_
_entity.id
_entity.type
_entity.pdbx_description
1 polymer ?
#
loop_
_entity_poly.entity_id
_entity_poly.type
_entity_poly.pdbx_seq_one_letter_code
_entity_poly.pdbx_strand_id
1 'polypeptide(L)'
;MRASLLASVASVLLLTGSAFAQGEGEFPATLKGHAVLPAESFIAAPADAPADLKNAGKYTTGKRVDAVGSVMGKSYERPTGVSLPFKGQPLQGHSGIKSMGNGEFWVITDNGMGSRYNSPDSMLYLNRYKIDWTSGKVERQETVFLHDPDRKVPFRILHEDTAKRYLTGSDFDTEGFQIVGDNFWIGDELGPYILKADKTGKVLAVFETVADGKPVRSPDHWSVQSPAAPGATYTTVNLRRSKGYEGFAGSKDGKFLYGLLEGPLWDAEKKDWEKVDGKEAARILEFDVAAEKFTGRYWQY
;
A
#
# COMPACT_ATOMS: atom_id res chain seq x y z
N MET A 1 23.72 -79.96 0.22
CA MET A 1 23.76 -78.83 1.14
C MET A 1 23.32 -77.59 0.35
N ARG A 2 22.11 -77.13 0.56
CA ARG A 2 21.60 -75.94 -0.06
C ARG A 2 21.55 -74.84 0.98
N ALA A 3 22.31 -73.76 0.76
CA ALA A 3 22.29 -72.60 1.60
C ALA A 3 21.26 -71.58 1.08
N SER A 4 20.27 -71.30 1.91
CA SER A 4 19.22 -70.28 1.63
C SER A 4 19.74 -68.91 2.08
N LEU A 5 19.85 -67.95 1.15
CA LEU A 5 20.02 -66.55 1.48
C LEU A 5 18.67 -65.92 1.81
N LEU A 6 18.54 -65.41 3.02
CA LEU A 6 17.45 -64.57 3.44
C LEU A 6 17.82 -63.10 3.09
N ALA A 7 17.11 -62.51 2.18
CA ALA A 7 17.20 -61.06 1.90
C ALA A 7 16.23 -60.30 2.79
N SER A 8 16.74 -59.48 3.69
CA SER A 8 15.95 -58.56 4.52
C SER A 8 15.64 -57.30 3.72
N VAL A 9 14.35 -57.11 3.41
CA VAL A 9 13.85 -55.85 2.83
C VAL A 9 13.55 -54.89 3.98
N ALA A 10 14.37 -53.82 4.12
CA ALA A 10 14.10 -52.73 5.03
C ALA A 10 13.11 -51.76 4.36
N SER A 11 11.88 -51.77 4.85
CA SER A 11 10.87 -50.78 4.45
C SER A 11 11.15 -49.48 5.13
N VAL A 12 11.60 -48.46 4.38
CA VAL A 12 11.66 -47.06 4.84
C VAL A 12 10.25 -46.49 4.78
N LEU A 13 9.61 -46.33 5.93
CA LEU A 13 8.38 -45.53 6.06
C LEU A 13 8.78 -44.05 5.90
N LEU A 14 8.48 -43.47 4.75
CA LEU A 14 8.41 -42.04 4.58
C LEU A 14 7.18 -41.51 5.34
N LEU A 15 7.40 -40.97 6.52
CA LEU A 15 6.42 -40.15 7.21
C LEU A 15 6.30 -38.81 6.45
N THR A 16 5.36 -38.75 5.50
CA THR A 16 4.86 -37.50 4.97
C THR A 16 4.04 -36.84 6.09
N GLY A 17 4.68 -35.92 6.82
CA GLY A 17 3.97 -35.06 7.75
C GLY A 17 3.00 -34.17 6.98
N SER A 18 1.74 -34.56 6.97
CA SER A 18 0.66 -33.65 6.59
C SER A 18 0.69 -32.50 7.58
N ALA A 19 1.10 -31.32 7.13
CA ALA A 19 0.86 -30.09 7.85
C ALA A 19 -0.68 -29.93 7.87
N PHE A 20 -1.29 -30.37 8.97
CA PHE A 20 -2.69 -30.00 9.23
C PHE A 20 -2.71 -28.49 9.33
N ALA A 21 -3.43 -27.82 8.40
CA ALA A 21 -3.93 -26.48 8.64
C ALA A 21 -4.61 -26.53 10.02
N GLN A 22 -4.12 -25.75 10.98
CA GLN A 22 -4.82 -25.57 12.25
C GLN A 22 -6.23 -25.12 11.88
N GLY A 23 -7.23 -25.88 12.28
CA GLY A 23 -8.63 -25.56 12.04
C GLY A 23 -8.92 -24.14 12.55
N GLU A 24 -9.89 -23.50 11.94
CA GLU A 24 -10.44 -22.22 12.37
C GLU A 24 -10.77 -22.30 13.86
N GLY A 25 -9.83 -21.87 14.70
CA GLY A 25 -10.03 -21.80 16.15
C GLY A 25 -10.84 -20.55 16.47
N GLU A 26 -11.81 -20.65 17.34
CA GLU A 26 -12.44 -19.48 17.94
C GLU A 26 -11.37 -18.73 18.75
N PHE A 27 -11.09 -17.49 18.38
CA PHE A 27 -10.22 -16.60 19.12
C PHE A 27 -11.08 -15.56 19.85
N PRO A 28 -11.50 -15.82 21.11
CA PRO A 28 -12.35 -14.89 21.83
C PRO A 28 -11.63 -13.56 22.03
N ALA A 29 -12.23 -12.49 21.53
CA ALA A 29 -11.72 -11.13 21.66
C ALA A 29 -12.56 -10.33 22.66
N THR A 30 -11.90 -9.52 23.48
CA THR A 30 -12.56 -8.58 24.39
C THR A 30 -12.12 -7.16 24.02
N LEU A 31 -13.10 -6.28 23.77
CA LEU A 31 -12.83 -4.86 23.53
C LEU A 31 -12.21 -4.24 24.80
N LYS A 32 -10.98 -3.73 24.70
CA LYS A 32 -10.24 -3.10 25.79
C LYS A 32 -10.27 -1.58 25.78
N GLY A 33 -10.52 -0.98 24.61
CA GLY A 33 -10.59 0.46 24.45
C GLY A 33 -11.17 0.82 23.08
N HIS A 34 -11.72 2.02 22.98
CA HIS A 34 -12.28 2.57 21.75
C HIS A 34 -11.94 4.05 21.67
N ALA A 35 -11.47 4.49 20.52
CA ALA A 35 -11.19 5.90 20.25
C ALA A 35 -11.62 6.25 18.83
N VAL A 36 -12.10 7.47 18.63
CA VAL A 36 -12.60 7.93 17.33
C VAL A 36 -11.95 9.26 16.98
N LEU A 37 -11.41 9.33 15.76
CA LEU A 37 -11.04 10.59 15.12
C LEU A 37 -12.25 11.05 14.28
N PRO A 38 -12.84 12.23 14.54
CA PRO A 38 -13.97 12.72 13.76
C PRO A 38 -13.64 12.88 12.27
N ALA A 39 -14.59 12.57 11.39
CA ALA A 39 -14.41 12.70 9.93
C ALA A 39 -14.10 14.16 9.49
N GLU A 40 -14.59 15.16 10.21
CA GLU A 40 -14.27 16.57 9.96
C GLU A 40 -12.96 17.04 10.60
N SER A 41 -11.95 16.15 10.66
CA SER A 41 -10.63 16.50 11.14
C SER A 41 -9.72 16.85 9.96
N PHE A 42 -9.08 18.02 10.00
CA PHE A 42 -8.27 18.55 8.91
C PHE A 42 -6.95 19.11 9.44
N ILE A 43 -5.92 19.07 8.58
CA ILE A 43 -4.64 19.74 8.79
C ILE A 43 -4.39 20.75 7.67
N ALA A 44 -3.60 21.78 8.00
CA ALA A 44 -3.09 22.69 6.97
C ALA A 44 -1.99 22.00 6.16
N ALA A 45 -1.99 22.21 4.85
CA ALA A 45 -0.83 21.90 4.03
C ALA A 45 0.39 22.73 4.48
N PRO A 46 1.63 22.27 4.26
CA PRO A 46 2.82 23.05 4.53
C PRO A 46 2.76 24.46 3.94
N ALA A 47 3.41 25.43 4.62
CA ALA A 47 3.35 26.82 4.19
C ALA A 47 3.88 27.04 2.78
N ASP A 48 4.90 26.28 2.40
CA ASP A 48 5.57 26.28 1.09
C ASP A 48 4.91 25.36 0.05
N ALA A 49 3.82 24.66 0.42
CA ALA A 49 3.07 23.85 -0.54
C ALA A 49 2.33 24.74 -1.56
N PRO A 50 2.18 24.30 -2.81
CA PRO A 50 1.38 24.97 -3.82
C PRO A 50 -0.01 25.34 -3.32
N ALA A 51 -0.54 26.47 -3.79
CA ALA A 51 -1.87 26.94 -3.39
C ALA A 51 -2.97 25.90 -3.65
N ASP A 52 -2.77 25.07 -4.69
CA ASP A 52 -3.69 23.99 -5.05
C ASP A 52 -3.78 22.87 -4.01
N LEU A 53 -2.77 22.72 -3.16
CA LEU A 53 -2.74 21.74 -2.07
C LEU A 53 -3.29 22.26 -0.74
N LYS A 54 -3.76 23.49 -0.69
CA LYS A 54 -4.34 24.06 0.55
C LYS A 54 -5.69 23.43 0.93
N ASN A 55 -6.42 22.93 -0.06
CA ASN A 55 -7.72 22.28 0.08
C ASN A 55 -7.74 20.99 -0.75
N ALA A 56 -8.28 19.91 -0.21
CA ALA A 56 -8.40 18.64 -0.90
C ALA A 56 -9.85 18.35 -1.34
N GLY A 57 -9.98 17.52 -2.38
CA GLY A 57 -11.30 17.03 -2.86
C GLY A 57 -11.96 17.91 -3.92
N LYS A 58 -11.21 18.76 -4.62
CA LYS A 58 -11.72 19.62 -5.70
C LYS A 58 -12.11 18.87 -6.97
N TYR A 59 -11.67 17.62 -7.14
CA TYR A 59 -11.77 16.91 -8.42
C TYR A 59 -12.75 15.72 -8.41
N THR A 60 -13.48 15.51 -7.32
CA THR A 60 -14.34 14.33 -7.10
C THR A 60 -15.58 14.25 -7.98
N THR A 61 -15.90 15.32 -8.71
CA THR A 61 -17.08 15.39 -9.60
C THR A 61 -16.75 15.26 -11.10
N GLY A 62 -15.52 14.89 -11.44
CA GLY A 62 -15.03 14.83 -12.82
C GLY A 62 -14.66 16.20 -13.43
N LYS A 63 -14.84 17.28 -12.67
CA LYS A 63 -14.38 18.64 -12.99
C LYS A 63 -13.94 19.33 -11.71
N ARG A 64 -13.06 20.33 -11.84
CA ARG A 64 -12.58 21.11 -10.70
C ARG A 64 -13.70 21.97 -10.09
N VAL A 65 -13.84 21.90 -8.78
CA VAL A 65 -14.73 22.74 -7.95
C VAL A 65 -13.90 23.35 -6.83
N ASP A 66 -13.77 24.67 -6.80
CA ASP A 66 -12.91 25.37 -5.81
C ASP A 66 -13.69 25.84 -4.55
N ALA A 67 -15.02 25.98 -4.66
CA ALA A 67 -15.84 26.46 -3.54
C ALA A 67 -15.92 25.41 -2.43
N VAL A 68 -15.22 25.67 -1.31
CA VAL A 68 -15.15 24.77 -0.14
C VAL A 68 -16.58 24.45 0.36
N GLY A 69 -16.83 23.18 0.62
CA GLY A 69 -18.10 22.70 1.17
C GLY A 69 -19.28 22.73 0.22
N SER A 70 -19.09 22.98 -1.08
CA SER A 70 -20.18 23.16 -2.04
C SER A 70 -20.71 21.85 -2.65
N VAL A 71 -20.00 20.73 -2.47
CA VAL A 71 -20.37 19.42 -3.02
C VAL A 71 -20.60 18.45 -1.87
N MET A 72 -21.77 17.81 -1.83
CA MET A 72 -22.05 16.77 -0.86
C MET A 72 -21.14 15.55 -1.10
N GLY A 73 -20.39 15.15 -0.10
CA GLY A 73 -19.57 13.93 -0.16
C GLY A 73 -20.44 12.68 -0.19
N LYS A 74 -20.12 11.75 -1.08
CA LYS A 74 -20.80 10.47 -1.22
C LYS A 74 -19.80 9.32 -1.24
N SER A 75 -20.23 8.18 -0.73
CA SER A 75 -19.57 6.89 -0.87
C SER A 75 -20.61 5.89 -1.38
N TYR A 76 -20.40 5.35 -2.59
CA TYR A 76 -21.37 4.47 -3.26
C TYR A 76 -22.81 5.01 -3.19
N GLU A 77 -23.00 6.26 -3.62
CA GLU A 77 -24.26 7.01 -3.61
C GLU A 77 -24.84 7.33 -2.20
N ARG A 78 -24.21 6.91 -1.14
CA ARG A 78 -24.61 7.27 0.23
C ARG A 78 -23.95 8.59 0.66
N PRO A 79 -24.69 9.57 1.20
CA PRO A 79 -24.11 10.77 1.79
C PRO A 79 -23.12 10.39 2.93
N THR A 80 -21.94 11.00 2.93
CA THR A 80 -20.93 10.80 3.99
C THR A 80 -21.12 11.72 5.20
N GLY A 81 -21.97 12.74 5.07
CA GLY A 81 -22.15 13.77 6.09
C GLY A 81 -21.11 14.89 6.04
N VAL A 82 -20.07 14.76 5.21
CA VAL A 82 -19.08 15.82 4.99
C VAL A 82 -19.20 16.38 3.57
N SER A 83 -18.84 17.65 3.40
CA SER A 83 -18.90 18.33 2.10
C SER A 83 -17.51 18.63 1.55
N LEU A 84 -17.39 18.61 0.23
CA LEU A 84 -16.18 18.81 -0.54
C LEU A 84 -16.22 20.15 -1.30
N PRO A 85 -15.07 20.72 -1.71
CA PRO A 85 -13.73 20.46 -1.19
C PRO A 85 -13.62 20.74 0.30
N PHE A 86 -12.69 20.04 0.95
CA PHE A 86 -12.37 20.25 2.36
C PHE A 86 -11.64 21.59 2.58
N LYS A 87 -11.71 22.12 3.81
CA LYS A 87 -10.96 23.33 4.21
C LYS A 87 -9.47 23.10 4.50
N GLY A 88 -8.92 21.92 4.20
CA GLY A 88 -7.55 21.52 4.44
C GLY A 88 -7.30 20.12 3.88
N GLN A 89 -6.25 19.46 4.34
CA GLN A 89 -5.99 18.05 4.07
C GLN A 89 -6.72 17.20 5.12
N PRO A 90 -7.53 16.20 4.72
CA PRO A 90 -8.37 15.45 5.64
C PRO A 90 -7.57 14.42 6.44
N LEU A 91 -7.75 14.34 7.75
CA LEU A 91 -7.16 13.29 8.61
C LEU A 91 -8.02 12.01 8.54
N GLN A 92 -8.10 11.43 7.37
CA GLN A 92 -8.85 10.19 7.08
C GLN A 92 -8.19 9.43 5.91
N GLY A 93 -8.75 8.29 5.50
CA GLY A 93 -8.08 7.40 4.56
C GLY A 93 -6.87 6.74 5.20
N HIS A 94 -7.02 6.26 6.42
CA HIS A 94 -5.94 5.59 7.15
C HIS A 94 -5.90 4.12 6.75
N SER A 95 -4.92 3.73 5.92
CA SER A 95 -4.78 2.38 5.40
C SER A 95 -3.75 1.54 6.14
N GLY A 96 -2.65 2.13 6.59
CA GLY A 96 -1.64 1.43 7.37
C GLY A 96 -1.45 2.01 8.77
N ILE A 97 -1.23 1.14 9.76
CA ILE A 97 -0.98 1.54 11.16
C ILE A 97 0.20 0.77 11.75
N LYS A 98 1.07 1.47 12.45
CA LYS A 98 2.22 0.90 13.17
C LYS A 98 2.20 1.34 14.63
N SER A 99 2.05 0.38 15.55
CA SER A 99 2.20 0.65 16.99
C SER A 99 3.66 0.89 17.36
N MET A 100 3.91 1.95 18.11
CA MET A 100 5.20 2.29 18.70
C MET A 100 5.27 1.96 20.20
N GLY A 101 4.20 1.37 20.74
CA GLY A 101 4.02 1.14 22.18
C GLY A 101 3.46 2.36 22.90
N ASN A 102 3.08 2.17 24.18
CA ASN A 102 2.60 3.24 25.06
C ASN A 102 1.45 4.10 24.49
N GLY A 103 0.61 3.53 23.63
CA GLY A 103 -0.50 4.25 22.97
C GLY A 103 -0.05 5.19 21.86
N GLU A 104 1.17 5.08 21.37
CA GLU A 104 1.66 5.83 20.19
C GLU A 104 1.57 4.98 18.94
N PHE A 105 1.16 5.63 17.84
CA PHE A 105 0.96 5.00 16.54
C PHE A 105 1.41 5.92 15.42
N TRP A 106 2.11 5.36 14.44
CA TRP A 106 2.21 5.96 13.11
C TRP A 106 1.11 5.40 12.22
N VAL A 107 0.54 6.24 11.39
CA VAL A 107 -0.55 5.91 10.48
C VAL A 107 -0.28 6.58 9.14
N ILE A 108 -0.44 5.85 8.05
CA ILE A 108 -0.32 6.39 6.68
C ILE A 108 -1.71 6.61 6.08
N THR A 109 -1.84 7.64 5.25
CA THR A 109 -3.05 7.88 4.45
C THR A 109 -2.92 7.24 3.07
N ASP A 110 -4.05 6.83 2.49
CA ASP A 110 -4.19 6.38 1.11
C ASP A 110 -4.15 7.54 0.11
N ASN A 111 -4.61 7.33 -1.13
CA ASN A 111 -4.71 8.39 -2.13
C ASN A 111 -5.72 9.49 -1.79
N GLY A 112 -6.58 9.28 -0.83
CA GLY A 112 -7.51 10.27 -0.25
C GLY A 112 -8.88 10.33 -0.89
N MET A 113 -9.03 10.16 -2.21
CA MET A 113 -10.31 10.35 -2.93
C MET A 113 -10.69 9.15 -3.81
N GLY A 114 -10.15 7.95 -3.50
CA GLY A 114 -10.52 6.66 -4.09
C GLY A 114 -10.05 6.42 -5.52
N SER A 115 -9.40 7.39 -6.16
CA SER A 115 -8.74 7.20 -7.44
C SER A 115 -7.72 8.30 -7.71
N ARG A 116 -6.68 7.99 -8.50
CA ARG A 116 -5.67 8.98 -8.89
C ARG A 116 -6.27 10.21 -9.59
N TYR A 117 -7.39 10.08 -10.31
CA TYR A 117 -8.02 11.19 -11.02
C TYR A 117 -8.74 12.17 -10.09
N ASN A 118 -9.20 11.67 -8.96
CA ASN A 118 -9.89 12.47 -7.95
C ASN A 118 -8.95 13.07 -6.91
N SER A 119 -7.70 12.62 -6.87
CA SER A 119 -6.74 12.85 -5.79
C SER A 119 -5.55 13.78 -6.12
N PRO A 120 -5.61 14.66 -7.15
CA PRO A 120 -4.48 15.53 -7.49
C PRO A 120 -4.19 16.59 -6.43
N ASP A 121 -5.11 16.84 -5.52
CA ASP A 121 -4.99 17.80 -4.41
C ASP A 121 -4.99 17.15 -3.02
N SER A 122 -5.04 15.82 -2.96
CA SER A 122 -4.84 15.06 -1.73
C SER A 122 -3.36 14.78 -1.53
N MET A 123 -2.76 15.38 -0.52
CA MET A 123 -1.34 15.14 -0.21
C MET A 123 -1.17 13.78 0.46
N LEU A 124 -0.03 13.13 0.20
CA LEU A 124 0.35 11.89 0.87
C LEU A 124 1.18 12.22 2.12
N TYR A 125 0.83 11.62 3.24
CA TYR A 125 1.50 11.88 4.52
C TYR A 125 1.31 10.77 5.53
N LEU A 126 2.21 10.76 6.53
CA LEU A 126 2.08 9.95 7.72
C LEU A 126 1.76 10.85 8.91
N ASN A 127 0.92 10.37 9.83
CA ASN A 127 0.64 11.01 11.10
C ASN A 127 1.14 10.17 12.26
N ARG A 128 1.67 10.82 13.29
CA ARG A 128 1.90 10.21 14.58
C ARG A 128 0.80 10.64 15.56
N TYR A 129 0.11 9.64 16.12
CA TYR A 129 -0.95 9.84 17.11
C TYR A 129 -0.56 9.30 18.48
N LYS A 130 -1.05 9.97 19.53
CA LYS A 130 -1.14 9.45 20.87
C LYS A 130 -2.61 9.16 21.15
N ILE A 131 -2.92 7.91 21.54
CA ILE A 131 -4.28 7.48 21.84
C ILE A 131 -4.36 7.17 23.32
N ASP A 132 -5.26 7.82 24.03
CA ASP A 132 -5.69 7.48 25.38
C ASP A 132 -6.93 6.57 25.29
N TRP A 133 -6.71 5.30 25.47
CA TRP A 133 -7.77 4.29 25.38
C TRP A 133 -8.79 4.39 26.52
N THR A 134 -8.46 5.05 27.63
CA THR A 134 -9.36 5.24 28.77
C THR A 134 -10.39 6.33 28.47
N SER A 135 -9.94 7.45 27.93
CA SER A 135 -10.82 8.57 27.58
C SER A 135 -11.33 8.53 26.13
N GLY A 136 -10.73 7.69 25.28
CA GLY A 136 -11.01 7.67 23.84
C GLY A 136 -10.43 8.86 23.08
N LYS A 137 -9.54 9.65 23.71
CA LYS A 137 -8.92 10.82 23.09
C LYS A 137 -7.84 10.39 22.09
N VAL A 138 -7.92 10.94 20.87
CA VAL A 138 -6.87 10.83 19.85
C VAL A 138 -6.19 12.20 19.71
N GLU A 139 -4.88 12.23 19.92
CA GLU A 139 -4.07 13.45 19.81
C GLU A 139 -3.00 13.29 18.74
N ARG A 140 -3.07 14.12 17.69
CA ARG A 140 -2.07 14.16 16.65
C ARG A 140 -0.83 14.88 17.18
N GLN A 141 0.30 14.19 17.16
CA GLN A 141 1.61 14.68 17.62
C GLN A 141 2.41 15.29 16.47
N GLU A 142 2.33 14.68 15.27
CA GLU A 142 3.18 15.02 14.15
C GLU A 142 2.50 14.64 12.83
N THR A 143 2.82 15.37 11.75
CA THR A 143 2.48 15.01 10.37
C THR A 143 3.74 15.14 9.51
N VAL A 144 4.02 14.12 8.71
CA VAL A 144 5.16 14.06 7.80
C VAL A 144 4.62 13.92 6.38
N PHE A 145 4.72 15.00 5.59
CA PHE A 145 4.29 15.01 4.19
C PHE A 145 5.35 14.41 3.28
N LEU A 146 4.96 13.49 2.39
CA LEU A 146 5.86 12.90 1.42
C LEU A 146 6.21 13.92 0.33
N HIS A 147 7.50 13.98 -0.02
CA HIS A 147 8.02 14.93 -1.01
C HIS A 147 9.30 14.40 -1.67
N ASP A 148 9.58 14.82 -2.90
CA ASP A 148 10.67 14.30 -3.73
C ASP A 148 11.56 15.42 -4.32
N PRO A 149 12.24 16.23 -3.51
CA PRO A 149 13.07 17.34 -4.01
C PRO A 149 14.26 16.86 -4.83
N ASP A 150 14.73 15.65 -4.60
CA ASP A 150 15.89 15.05 -5.25
C ASP A 150 15.54 14.24 -6.52
N ARG A 151 14.29 14.30 -6.98
CA ARG A 151 13.80 13.60 -8.20
C ARG A 151 14.10 12.11 -8.20
N LYS A 152 13.79 11.42 -7.10
CA LYS A 152 13.95 9.97 -6.96
C LYS A 152 12.78 9.18 -7.57
N VAL A 153 11.61 9.80 -7.69
CA VAL A 153 10.47 9.23 -8.40
C VAL A 153 10.82 9.15 -9.88
N PRO A 154 10.78 7.95 -10.51
CA PRO A 154 11.30 7.72 -11.87
C PRO A 154 10.37 8.20 -12.99
N PHE A 155 9.28 8.90 -12.64
CA PHE A 155 8.29 9.41 -13.58
C PHE A 155 7.87 10.84 -13.21
N ARG A 156 7.12 11.48 -14.10
CA ARG A 156 6.59 12.81 -13.88
C ARG A 156 5.48 12.77 -12.83
N ILE A 157 5.68 13.48 -11.73
CA ILE A 157 4.67 13.68 -10.70
C ILE A 157 3.79 14.90 -11.01
N LEU A 158 2.67 15.04 -10.30
CA LEU A 158 1.72 16.13 -10.55
C LEU A 158 2.33 17.52 -10.28
N HIS A 159 3.02 17.69 -9.15
CA HIS A 159 3.65 18.96 -8.77
C HIS A 159 5.14 19.01 -9.13
N GLU A 160 5.45 18.65 -10.38
CA GLU A 160 6.80 18.52 -10.94
C GLU A 160 7.65 19.80 -10.82
N ASP A 161 7.04 20.96 -11.01
CA ASP A 161 7.74 22.24 -11.13
C ASP A 161 7.87 22.99 -9.78
N THR A 162 7.66 22.29 -8.65
CA THR A 162 7.82 22.86 -7.32
C THR A 162 9.13 22.42 -6.67
N ALA A 163 9.73 23.26 -5.83
CA ALA A 163 11.01 22.95 -5.18
C ALA A 163 10.92 21.71 -4.27
N LYS A 164 9.83 21.55 -3.54
CA LYS A 164 9.60 20.43 -2.64
C LYS A 164 9.05 19.19 -3.34
N ARG A 165 8.36 19.36 -4.46
CA ARG A 165 7.75 18.24 -5.19
C ARG A 165 6.92 17.35 -4.25
N TYR A 166 5.93 17.95 -3.56
CA TYR A 166 5.03 17.21 -2.70
C TYR A 166 4.26 16.17 -3.50
N LEU A 167 4.16 14.96 -2.94
CA LEU A 167 3.44 13.84 -3.55
C LEU A 167 1.96 13.88 -3.19
N THR A 168 1.15 13.45 -4.13
CA THR A 168 -0.31 13.41 -4.02
C THR A 168 -0.85 12.02 -4.34
N GLY A 169 -2.12 11.77 -4.04
CA GLY A 169 -2.81 10.55 -4.41
C GLY A 169 -2.97 10.32 -5.92
N SER A 170 -2.58 11.29 -6.76
CA SER A 170 -2.43 11.08 -8.20
C SER A 170 -1.08 10.48 -8.59
N ASP A 171 -0.09 10.56 -7.71
CA ASP A 171 1.25 10.03 -7.94
C ASP A 171 1.37 8.60 -7.43
N PHE A 172 0.85 8.34 -6.22
CA PHE A 172 0.86 7.04 -5.56
C PHE A 172 -0.44 6.82 -4.77
N ASP A 173 -0.72 5.56 -4.47
CA ASP A 173 -1.74 5.10 -3.53
C ASP A 173 -1.05 4.34 -2.40
N THR A 174 -0.80 5.03 -1.30
CA THR A 174 0.02 4.52 -0.20
C THR A 174 -0.84 3.75 0.80
N GLU A 175 -0.67 2.43 0.90
CA GLU A 175 -1.54 1.57 1.69
C GLU A 175 -0.87 1.08 2.98
N GLY A 176 0.21 0.34 2.87
CA GLY A 176 0.91 -0.20 4.01
C GLY A 176 2.31 0.40 4.18
N PHE A 177 2.84 0.40 5.41
CA PHE A 177 4.20 0.85 5.63
C PHE A 177 4.89 0.15 6.81
N GLN A 178 6.21 0.22 6.83
CA GLN A 178 7.05 -0.19 7.95
C GLN A 178 8.09 0.87 8.27
N ILE A 179 8.56 0.88 9.51
CA ILE A 179 9.68 1.71 9.94
C ILE A 179 10.87 0.80 10.17
N VAL A 180 11.94 1.00 9.40
CA VAL A 180 13.19 0.26 9.57
C VAL A 180 14.33 1.26 9.68
N GLY A 181 15.01 1.25 10.82
CA GLY A 181 15.98 2.28 11.17
C GLY A 181 15.32 3.66 11.21
N ASP A 182 15.85 4.59 10.45
CA ASP A 182 15.38 5.97 10.35
C ASP A 182 14.51 6.23 9.12
N ASN A 183 14.01 5.16 8.46
CA ASN A 183 13.28 5.28 7.22
C ASN A 183 11.88 4.69 7.29
N PHE A 184 10.95 5.33 6.60
CA PHE A 184 9.67 4.78 6.22
C PHE A 184 9.84 3.97 4.93
N TRP A 185 9.30 2.75 4.91
CA TRP A 185 9.19 1.89 3.74
C TRP A 185 7.71 1.68 3.45
N ILE A 186 7.26 2.12 2.29
CA ILE A 186 5.85 2.31 1.97
C ILE A 186 5.50 1.51 0.73
N GLY A 187 4.43 0.72 0.80
CA GLY A 187 3.85 0.03 -0.36
C GLY A 187 2.86 0.92 -1.09
N ASP A 188 2.91 0.89 -2.41
CA ASP A 188 2.02 1.60 -3.32
C ASP A 188 1.16 0.63 -4.12
N GLU A 189 -0.12 0.93 -4.26
CA GLU A 189 -1.10 0.10 -4.97
C GLU A 189 -1.12 0.34 -6.48
N LEU A 190 -0.80 1.55 -6.92
CA LEU A 190 -0.96 1.94 -8.33
C LEU A 190 0.06 1.31 -9.27
N GLY A 191 1.35 1.29 -8.93
CA GLY A 191 2.40 0.77 -9.78
C GLY A 191 2.45 -0.74 -9.96
N PRO A 192 2.64 -1.58 -8.96
CA PRO A 192 2.98 -1.25 -7.58
C PRO A 192 4.47 -0.92 -7.38
N TYR A 193 4.75 -0.09 -6.36
CA TYR A 193 6.12 0.30 -5.97
C TYR A 193 6.36 0.11 -4.47
N ILE A 194 7.64 0.04 -4.09
CA ILE A 194 8.06 0.29 -2.72
C ILE A 194 8.77 1.64 -2.69
N LEU A 195 8.31 2.57 -1.86
CA LEU A 195 8.96 3.84 -1.61
C LEU A 195 9.79 3.76 -0.33
N LYS A 196 10.98 4.34 -0.33
CA LYS A 196 11.79 4.59 0.84
C LYS A 196 11.83 6.09 1.09
N ALA A 197 11.43 6.54 2.27
CA ALA A 197 11.49 7.94 2.68
C ALA A 197 12.18 8.08 4.03
N ASP A 198 12.82 9.21 4.28
CA ASP A 198 13.38 9.52 5.59
C ASP A 198 12.30 10.03 6.57
N LYS A 199 12.70 10.31 7.82
CA LYS A 199 11.79 10.81 8.86
C LYS A 199 11.14 12.16 8.55
N THR A 200 11.66 12.90 7.59
CA THR A 200 11.09 14.18 7.15
C THR A 200 10.08 14.01 6.01
N GLY A 201 9.91 12.78 5.50
CA GLY A 201 9.06 12.46 4.36
C GLY A 201 9.75 12.64 3.01
N LYS A 202 11.06 12.94 2.99
CA LYS A 202 11.81 13.04 1.75
C LYS A 202 12.02 11.65 1.15
N VAL A 203 11.59 11.47 -0.09
CA VAL A 203 11.82 10.23 -0.85
C VAL A 203 13.32 10.04 -1.11
N LEU A 204 13.83 8.88 -0.73
CA LEU A 204 15.22 8.46 -0.92
C LEU A 204 15.38 7.54 -2.12
N ALA A 205 14.38 6.67 -2.36
CA ALA A 205 14.34 5.73 -3.47
C ALA A 205 12.91 5.27 -3.76
N VAL A 206 12.68 4.80 -5.00
CA VAL A 206 11.46 4.12 -5.43
C VAL A 206 11.87 2.85 -6.16
N PHE A 207 11.32 1.72 -5.76
CA PHE A 207 11.65 0.40 -6.29
C PHE A 207 10.45 -0.16 -7.06
N GLU A 208 10.67 -0.50 -8.34
CA GLU A 208 9.69 -1.22 -9.15
C GLU A 208 9.52 -2.64 -8.58
N THR A 209 8.28 -3.09 -8.44
CA THR A 209 7.99 -4.45 -7.95
C THR A 209 8.41 -5.49 -8.98
N VAL A 210 9.09 -6.52 -8.53
CA VAL A 210 9.57 -7.63 -9.36
C VAL A 210 9.12 -8.97 -8.79
N ALA A 211 8.50 -9.80 -9.64
CA ALA A 211 8.14 -11.17 -9.34
C ALA A 211 8.68 -12.09 -10.45
N ASP A 212 9.31 -13.21 -10.08
CA ASP A 212 9.92 -14.17 -11.01
C ASP A 212 10.90 -13.51 -12.01
N GLY A 213 11.63 -12.49 -11.55
CA GLY A 213 12.58 -11.71 -12.36
C GLY A 213 11.94 -10.77 -13.38
N LYS A 214 10.62 -10.58 -13.34
CA LYS A 214 9.86 -9.71 -14.26
C LYS A 214 9.20 -8.57 -13.48
N PRO A 215 9.11 -7.34 -14.04
CA PRO A 215 8.35 -6.27 -13.44
C PRO A 215 6.87 -6.63 -13.29
N VAL A 216 6.31 -6.28 -12.12
CA VAL A 216 4.86 -6.33 -11.88
C VAL A 216 4.28 -4.97 -12.23
N ARG A 217 3.27 -4.93 -13.09
CA ARG A 217 2.68 -3.69 -13.59
C ARG A 217 1.18 -3.75 -13.65
N SER A 218 0.54 -2.81 -12.98
CA SER A 218 -0.88 -2.51 -13.13
C SER A 218 -1.12 -1.61 -14.35
N PRO A 219 -2.37 -1.39 -14.75
CA PRO A 219 -2.70 -0.40 -15.80
C PRO A 219 -2.31 1.05 -15.46
N ASP A 220 -2.07 1.38 -14.19
CA ASP A 220 -1.67 2.72 -13.73
C ASP A 220 -0.15 2.92 -13.63
N HIS A 221 0.63 1.87 -13.88
CA HIS A 221 2.09 1.97 -13.90
C HIS A 221 2.56 2.98 -14.96
N TRP A 222 3.52 3.84 -14.61
CA TRP A 222 3.97 4.95 -15.46
C TRP A 222 4.44 4.55 -16.87
N SER A 223 5.01 3.34 -17.01
CA SER A 223 5.50 2.84 -18.30
C SER A 223 4.42 2.18 -19.16
N VAL A 224 3.21 2.00 -18.62
CA VAL A 224 2.09 1.43 -19.37
C VAL A 224 1.45 2.53 -20.21
N GLN A 225 1.43 2.33 -21.53
CA GLN A 225 0.85 3.26 -22.48
C GLN A 225 -0.40 2.67 -23.12
N SER A 226 -1.37 3.53 -23.44
CA SER A 226 -2.53 3.13 -24.20
C SER A 226 -2.11 2.63 -25.59
N PRO A 227 -2.77 1.58 -26.13
CA PRO A 227 -2.46 1.11 -27.47
C PRO A 227 -2.73 2.21 -28.50
N ALA A 228 -1.81 2.33 -29.47
CA ALA A 228 -1.89 3.35 -30.51
C ALA A 228 -2.95 3.02 -31.60
N ALA A 229 -3.41 1.78 -31.67
CA ALA A 229 -4.35 1.30 -32.69
C ALA A 229 -5.35 0.30 -32.11
N PRO A 230 -6.54 0.14 -32.73
CA PRO A 230 -7.48 -0.91 -32.36
C PRO A 230 -6.83 -2.30 -32.42
N GLY A 231 -7.13 -3.15 -31.47
CA GLY A 231 -6.61 -4.52 -31.37
C GLY A 231 -5.19 -4.66 -30.82
N ALA A 232 -4.50 -3.56 -30.47
CA ALA A 232 -3.25 -3.65 -29.74
C ALA A 232 -3.49 -4.24 -28.34
N THR A 233 -2.65 -5.19 -27.95
CA THR A 233 -2.74 -5.85 -26.64
C THR A 233 -1.78 -5.23 -25.64
N TYR A 234 -2.21 -5.13 -24.38
CA TYR A 234 -1.34 -4.74 -23.26
C TYR A 234 -0.50 -5.94 -22.83
N THR A 235 0.63 -6.15 -23.49
CA THR A 235 1.53 -7.27 -23.16
C THR A 235 2.38 -7.01 -21.92
N THR A 236 2.36 -5.78 -21.40
CA THR A 236 3.20 -5.35 -20.27
C THR A 236 2.46 -5.32 -18.93
N VAL A 237 1.14 -5.47 -18.94
CA VAL A 237 0.31 -5.49 -17.73
C VAL A 237 0.13 -6.93 -17.26
N ASN A 238 0.47 -7.20 -16.01
CA ASN A 238 0.32 -8.52 -15.38
C ASN A 238 -0.34 -8.47 -14.01
N LEU A 239 -0.91 -7.33 -13.65
CA LEU A 239 -1.69 -7.11 -12.45
C LEU A 239 -2.93 -6.29 -12.79
N ARG A 240 -4.05 -6.53 -12.13
CA ARG A 240 -5.26 -5.73 -12.28
C ARG A 240 -5.04 -4.32 -11.71
N ARG A 241 -5.83 -3.35 -12.18
CA ARG A 241 -5.87 -1.98 -11.63
C ARG A 241 -6.23 -2.03 -10.14
N SER A 242 -5.59 -1.19 -9.33
CA SER A 242 -5.80 -1.10 -7.90
C SER A 242 -5.75 -2.49 -7.23
N LYS A 243 -4.69 -3.25 -7.49
CA LYS A 243 -4.41 -4.57 -6.90
C LYS A 243 -2.94 -4.73 -6.57
N GLY A 244 -2.25 -3.58 -6.36
CA GLY A 244 -0.87 -3.55 -5.90
C GLY A 244 -0.73 -3.90 -4.43
N TYR A 245 0.11 -3.20 -3.71
CA TYR A 245 0.30 -3.47 -2.30
C TYR A 245 -0.83 -2.90 -1.46
N GLU A 246 -1.50 -3.78 -0.73
CA GLU A 246 -2.51 -3.46 0.28
C GLU A 246 -1.92 -3.64 1.68
N GLY A 247 -1.30 -4.78 1.95
CA GLY A 247 -0.64 -5.07 3.21
C GLY A 247 0.87 -4.95 3.14
N PHE A 248 1.50 -4.47 4.22
CA PHE A 248 2.94 -4.32 4.27
C PHE A 248 3.50 -4.66 5.66
N ALA A 249 4.28 -5.73 5.75
CA ALA A 249 4.86 -6.21 7.01
C ALA A 249 6.39 -6.13 6.98
N GLY A 250 7.00 -6.15 8.16
CA GLY A 250 8.45 -6.24 8.30
C GLY A 250 8.84 -7.42 9.19
N SER A 251 10.00 -8.03 8.92
CA SER A 251 10.60 -8.99 9.83
C SER A 251 10.98 -8.31 11.15
N LYS A 252 10.97 -9.07 12.24
CA LYS A 252 11.30 -8.55 13.58
C LYS A 252 12.71 -7.93 13.68
N ASP A 253 13.64 -8.43 12.89
CA ASP A 253 15.04 -7.98 12.83
C ASP A 253 15.24 -6.84 11.80
N GLY A 254 14.19 -6.41 11.11
CA GLY A 254 14.22 -5.34 10.11
C GLY A 254 14.95 -5.68 8.81
N LYS A 255 15.30 -6.94 8.57
CA LYS A 255 16.05 -7.33 7.37
C LYS A 255 15.19 -7.46 6.13
N PHE A 256 13.93 -7.86 6.30
CA PHE A 256 13.02 -8.13 5.19
C PHE A 256 11.71 -7.37 5.33
N LEU A 257 11.17 -6.98 4.19
CA LEU A 257 9.80 -6.49 4.05
C LEU A 257 8.99 -7.51 3.28
N TYR A 258 7.70 -7.59 3.60
CA TYR A 258 6.73 -8.50 2.99
C TYR A 258 5.58 -7.68 2.47
N GLY A 259 5.54 -7.49 1.15
CA GLY A 259 4.47 -6.76 0.49
C GLY A 259 3.39 -7.73 0.01
N LEU A 260 2.16 -7.52 0.46
CA LEU A 260 0.99 -8.30 0.12
C LEU A 260 0.29 -7.64 -1.06
N LEU A 261 0.28 -8.30 -2.23
CA LEU A 261 -0.51 -7.85 -3.37
C LEU A 261 -1.99 -8.14 -3.13
N GLU A 262 -2.88 -7.22 -3.49
CA GLU A 262 -4.33 -7.42 -3.32
C GLU A 262 -4.93 -8.35 -4.38
N GLY A 263 -4.22 -8.58 -5.48
CA GLY A 263 -4.68 -9.46 -6.54
C GLY A 263 -3.64 -10.41 -7.10
N PRO A 264 -4.10 -11.46 -7.82
CA PRO A 264 -3.23 -12.43 -8.47
C PRO A 264 -2.45 -11.81 -9.63
N LEU A 265 -1.29 -12.38 -9.92
CA LEU A 265 -0.55 -12.07 -11.13
C LEU A 265 -1.12 -12.83 -12.34
N TRP A 266 -0.97 -12.24 -13.53
CA TRP A 266 -1.32 -12.90 -14.79
C TRP A 266 -0.23 -13.86 -15.21
N ASP A 267 -0.59 -15.15 -15.33
CA ASP A 267 0.26 -16.17 -15.91
C ASP A 267 0.06 -16.19 -17.44
N ALA A 268 1.05 -15.66 -18.15
CA ALA A 268 0.99 -15.56 -19.61
C ALA A 268 1.04 -16.92 -20.33
N GLU A 269 1.61 -17.94 -19.71
CA GLU A 269 1.68 -19.30 -20.27
C GLU A 269 0.35 -20.00 -20.17
N LYS A 270 -0.29 -19.92 -19.01
CA LYS A 270 -1.62 -20.46 -18.77
C LYS A 270 -2.75 -19.59 -19.32
N LYS A 271 -2.47 -18.33 -19.66
CA LYS A 271 -3.44 -17.30 -20.07
C LYS A 271 -4.59 -17.16 -19.04
N ASP A 272 -4.23 -17.17 -17.77
CA ASP A 272 -5.16 -17.06 -16.64
C ASP A 272 -4.48 -16.35 -15.46
N TRP A 273 -5.28 -15.91 -14.49
CA TRP A 273 -4.78 -15.40 -13.23
C TRP A 273 -4.25 -16.55 -12.37
N GLU A 274 -3.22 -16.26 -11.57
CA GLU A 274 -2.66 -17.25 -10.65
C GLU A 274 -3.72 -17.81 -9.70
N LYS A 275 -3.65 -19.12 -9.49
CA LYS A 275 -4.60 -19.88 -8.67
C LYS A 275 -3.88 -20.91 -7.82
N VAL A 276 -4.42 -21.11 -6.60
CA VAL A 276 -4.14 -22.24 -5.73
C VAL A 276 -5.45 -22.98 -5.49
N ASP A 277 -5.47 -24.30 -5.70
CA ASP A 277 -6.66 -25.13 -5.57
C ASP A 277 -7.90 -24.60 -6.33
N GLY A 278 -7.66 -24.02 -7.54
CA GLY A 278 -8.70 -23.51 -8.41
C GLY A 278 -9.25 -22.13 -8.04
N LYS A 279 -8.78 -21.52 -6.95
CA LYS A 279 -9.14 -20.16 -6.53
C LYS A 279 -8.03 -19.19 -6.87
N GLU A 280 -8.38 -17.95 -7.24
CA GLU A 280 -7.39 -16.89 -7.42
C GLU A 280 -6.58 -16.72 -6.13
N ALA A 281 -5.26 -16.58 -6.28
CA ALA A 281 -4.33 -16.45 -5.17
C ALA A 281 -3.37 -15.30 -5.45
N ALA A 282 -3.25 -14.40 -4.50
CA ALA A 282 -2.30 -13.30 -4.57
C ALA A 282 -0.96 -13.68 -3.93
N ARG A 283 0.05 -12.83 -4.10
CA ARG A 283 1.39 -13.10 -3.59
C ARG A 283 1.78 -12.15 -2.46
N ILE A 284 2.47 -12.69 -1.47
CA ILE A 284 3.30 -11.92 -0.53
C ILE A 284 4.72 -11.96 -1.06
N LEU A 285 5.28 -10.84 -1.46
CA LEU A 285 6.62 -10.74 -2.02
C LEU A 285 7.63 -10.32 -0.95
N GLU A 286 8.79 -10.96 -0.91
CA GLU A 286 9.86 -10.61 0.02
C GLU A 286 10.88 -9.67 -0.62
N PHE A 287 11.21 -8.58 0.11
CA PHE A 287 12.20 -7.59 -0.26
C PHE A 287 13.31 -7.52 0.81
N ASP A 288 14.56 -7.60 0.40
CA ASP A 288 15.75 -7.45 1.27
C ASP A 288 16.08 -5.97 1.44
N VAL A 289 15.98 -5.48 2.68
CA VAL A 289 16.17 -4.06 3.02
C VAL A 289 17.61 -3.59 2.81
N ALA A 290 18.59 -4.44 3.13
CA ALA A 290 20.01 -4.08 3.01
C ALA A 290 20.50 -4.13 1.55
N ALA A 291 20.02 -5.12 0.79
CA ALA A 291 20.32 -5.24 -0.63
C ALA A 291 19.45 -4.35 -1.52
N GLU A 292 18.40 -3.74 -0.97
CA GLU A 292 17.41 -2.89 -1.66
C GLU A 292 16.84 -3.57 -2.92
N LYS A 293 16.45 -4.85 -2.79
CA LYS A 293 15.93 -5.64 -3.91
C LYS A 293 14.99 -6.76 -3.47
N PHE A 294 14.14 -7.20 -4.38
CA PHE A 294 13.34 -8.41 -4.20
C PHE A 294 14.23 -9.64 -4.17
N THR A 295 13.96 -10.56 -3.23
CA THR A 295 14.74 -11.80 -3.06
C THR A 295 14.35 -12.88 -4.05
N GLY A 296 13.20 -12.75 -4.70
CA GLY A 296 12.57 -13.78 -5.51
C GLY A 296 11.74 -14.77 -4.70
N ARG A 297 11.76 -14.70 -3.36
CA ARG A 297 10.87 -15.51 -2.51
C ARG A 297 9.50 -14.88 -2.40
N TYR A 298 8.47 -15.71 -2.41
CA TYR A 298 7.10 -15.31 -2.21
C TYR A 298 6.25 -16.42 -1.57
N TRP A 299 5.10 -16.04 -1.06
CA TRP A 299 4.05 -16.93 -0.59
C TRP A 299 2.77 -16.59 -1.34
N GLN A 300 1.89 -17.58 -1.48
CA GLN A 300 0.56 -17.41 -2.04
C GLN A 300 -0.50 -17.59 -0.95
N TYR A 301 -1.59 -16.85 -1.03
CA TYR A 301 -2.70 -16.92 -0.07
C TYR A 301 -4.04 -16.75 -0.79
#